data_e1f4d33fd5d625c93a3c52f89a9ff0d8
#
_entry.id   e1f4d33fd5d625c93a3c52f89a9ff0d8
#
_cell.length_a   1.000
_cell.length_b   1.000
_cell.length_c   1.000
_cell.angle_alpha   90.00
_cell.angle_beta   90.00
_cell.angle_gamma   90.00
#
_symmetry.space_group_name_H-M   'P 1'
#
loop_
_entity.id
_entity.type
_entity.pdbx_description
1 polymer ?
#
loop_
_entity_poly.entity_id
_entity_poly.type
_entity_poly.pdbx_seq_one_letter_code
_entity_poly.pdbx_strand_id
1 'polypeptide(L)'
;YNVPDHTIDRARSGYEVYDDGNKGFVIAQFYPRMAVYSDVEGWQNSQFWGRDEFALPFGDFDVSITVPADHIMDATGVLVNRKEVFSKEMMRRFERATQSFDAPVMIVTQAEAEAAAANGVANGIPTAKKTWRFKAEMVRDFGFATSRRFIWDMMAVKIGNRDVMAVSMYPPEGNPLWEDWS
;
A
#
# COMPACT_ATOMS: atom_id res chain seq x y z
N TYR A 1 1.03 -16.33 -8.62
CA TYR A 1 1.52 -15.09 -9.25
C TYR A 1 2.96 -14.83 -8.80
N ASN A 2 3.86 -14.67 -9.76
CA ASN A 2 5.23 -14.27 -9.51
C ASN A 2 5.31 -12.75 -9.54
N VAL A 3 5.83 -12.14 -8.47
CA VAL A 3 6.00 -10.70 -8.40
C VAL A 3 7.21 -10.30 -9.26
N PRO A 4 7.03 -9.49 -10.32
CA PRO A 4 8.13 -9.09 -11.19
C PRO A 4 9.08 -8.11 -10.50
N ASP A 5 10.32 -8.08 -10.97
CA ASP A 5 11.31 -7.05 -10.61
C ASP A 5 11.08 -5.83 -11.49
N HIS A 6 10.74 -4.68 -10.92
CA HIS A 6 10.47 -3.45 -11.64
C HIS A 6 11.68 -2.94 -12.44
N THR A 7 12.89 -3.26 -12.01
CA THR A 7 14.11 -2.81 -12.70
C THR A 7 14.32 -3.55 -14.02
N ILE A 8 13.77 -4.76 -14.12
CA ILE A 8 13.90 -5.63 -15.31
C ILE A 8 12.69 -5.49 -16.22
N ASP A 9 11.49 -5.67 -15.65
CA ASP A 9 10.28 -5.86 -16.46
C ASP A 9 9.48 -4.58 -16.72
N ARG A 10 9.82 -3.48 -16.04
CA ARG A 10 9.07 -2.19 -16.08
C ARG A 10 7.55 -2.39 -15.93
N ALA A 11 7.16 -3.39 -15.16
CA ALA A 11 5.76 -3.71 -14.93
C ALA A 11 5.09 -2.65 -14.05
N ARG A 12 3.76 -2.53 -14.16
CA ARG A 12 2.96 -1.66 -13.26
C ARG A 12 2.87 -2.19 -11.84
N SER A 13 3.29 -3.40 -11.60
CA SER A 13 3.23 -4.12 -10.33
C SER A 13 4.49 -4.92 -10.15
N GLY A 14 5.09 -4.85 -8.98
CA GLY A 14 6.32 -5.60 -8.73
C GLY A 14 7.03 -5.16 -7.45
N TYR A 15 8.32 -5.45 -7.39
CA TYR A 15 9.18 -4.99 -6.31
C TYR A 15 10.38 -4.22 -6.85
N GLU A 16 10.88 -3.34 -6.03
CA GLU A 16 12.13 -2.63 -6.21
C GLU A 16 13.13 -3.05 -5.13
N VAL A 17 14.39 -3.17 -5.50
CA VAL A 17 15.48 -3.43 -4.57
C VAL A 17 16.22 -2.13 -4.29
N TYR A 18 16.26 -1.73 -3.04
CA TYR A 18 17.00 -0.54 -2.59
C TYR A 18 18.50 -0.84 -2.44
N ASP A 19 19.32 0.20 -2.35
CA ASP A 19 20.79 0.10 -2.25
C ASP A 19 21.27 -0.76 -1.08
N ASP A 20 20.48 -0.83 0.00
CA ASP A 20 20.74 -1.66 1.18
C ASP A 20 20.29 -3.12 1.03
N GLY A 21 19.75 -3.50 -0.12
CA GLY A 21 19.22 -4.84 -0.42
C GLY A 21 17.81 -5.11 0.12
N ASN A 22 17.20 -4.20 0.86
CA ASN A 22 15.81 -4.31 1.22
C ASN A 22 14.90 -4.14 0.00
N LYS A 23 13.63 -4.55 0.13
CA LYS A 23 12.66 -4.49 -0.97
C LYS A 23 11.44 -3.68 -0.61
N GLY A 24 10.97 -2.89 -1.57
CA GLY A 24 9.65 -2.29 -1.59
C GLY A 24 8.77 -2.99 -2.60
N PHE A 25 7.52 -3.24 -2.26
CA PHE A 25 6.55 -3.90 -3.11
C PHE A 25 5.38 -2.96 -3.37
N VAL A 26 5.05 -2.78 -4.66
CA VAL A 26 3.80 -2.12 -5.10
C VAL A 26 3.09 -3.12 -5.98
N ILE A 27 1.95 -3.59 -5.53
CA ILE A 27 1.24 -4.71 -6.14
C ILE A 27 -0.15 -4.27 -6.56
N ALA A 28 -0.39 -4.31 -7.86
CA ALA A 28 -1.67 -4.07 -8.50
C ALA A 28 -1.91 -5.11 -9.59
N GLN A 29 -3.13 -5.29 -10.04
CA GLN A 29 -3.47 -6.15 -11.18
C GLN A 29 -2.94 -7.60 -11.02
N PHE A 30 -2.95 -8.12 -9.81
CA PHE A 30 -2.28 -9.38 -9.44
C PHE A 30 -3.23 -10.58 -9.35
N TYR A 31 -4.52 -10.38 -9.56
CA TYR A 31 -5.56 -11.40 -9.45
C TYR A 31 -6.41 -11.47 -10.74
N PRO A 32 -6.99 -12.64 -11.08
CA PRO A 32 -7.87 -12.76 -12.23
C PRO A 32 -9.16 -11.97 -11.98
N ARG A 33 -9.70 -11.35 -13.02
CA ARG A 33 -10.88 -10.51 -12.98
C ARG A 33 -11.91 -10.99 -14.00
N MET A 34 -13.17 -10.69 -13.74
CA MET A 34 -14.19 -10.84 -14.74
C MET A 34 -14.04 -9.77 -15.82
N ALA A 35 -14.11 -10.18 -17.09
CA ALA A 35 -14.14 -9.24 -18.18
C ALA A 35 -15.41 -8.38 -18.11
N VAL A 36 -15.29 -7.11 -18.50
CA VAL A 36 -16.45 -6.23 -18.64
C VAL A 36 -17.19 -6.58 -19.92
N TYR A 37 -18.50 -6.58 -19.86
CA TYR A 37 -19.35 -6.62 -21.04
C TYR A 37 -19.94 -5.24 -21.29
N SER A 38 -19.82 -4.74 -22.51
CA SER A 38 -20.51 -3.52 -22.95
C SER A 38 -21.39 -3.84 -24.15
N ASP A 39 -22.42 -3.03 -24.34
CA ASP A 39 -23.33 -3.12 -25.51
C ASP A 39 -22.68 -2.64 -26.82
N VAL A 40 -21.56 -1.93 -26.73
CA VAL A 40 -20.81 -1.42 -27.89
C VAL A 40 -19.78 -2.43 -28.39
N GLU A 41 -18.99 -3.03 -27.49
CA GLU A 41 -17.84 -3.87 -27.84
C GLU A 41 -18.00 -5.33 -27.43
N GLY A 42 -19.06 -5.66 -26.68
CA GLY A 42 -19.24 -7.00 -26.12
C GLY A 42 -18.28 -7.26 -24.96
N TRP A 43 -17.75 -8.48 -24.88
CA TRP A 43 -16.79 -8.85 -23.84
C TRP A 43 -15.42 -8.21 -24.06
N GLN A 44 -14.99 -7.38 -23.11
CA GLN A 44 -13.69 -6.71 -23.15
C GLN A 44 -12.63 -7.61 -22.53
N ASN A 45 -12.19 -8.60 -23.28
CA ASN A 45 -11.20 -9.58 -22.86
C ASN A 45 -9.92 -9.53 -23.71
N SER A 46 -9.66 -8.39 -24.36
CA SER A 46 -8.45 -8.18 -25.15
C SER A 46 -7.20 -8.25 -24.28
N GLN A 47 -6.13 -8.75 -24.86
CA GLN A 47 -4.84 -8.80 -24.18
C GLN A 47 -4.28 -7.39 -24.00
N PHE A 48 -3.67 -7.15 -22.84
CA PHE A 48 -2.94 -5.91 -22.57
C PHE A 48 -1.59 -5.88 -23.30
N TRP A 49 -1.38 -4.84 -24.10
CA TRP A 49 -0.16 -4.65 -24.90
C TRP A 49 0.73 -3.51 -24.37
N GLY A 50 0.54 -3.06 -23.13
CA GLY A 50 1.41 -2.09 -22.45
C GLY A 50 1.00 -0.63 -22.56
N ARG A 51 -0.04 -0.28 -23.33
CA ARG A 51 -0.46 1.11 -23.53
C ARG A 51 -1.92 1.40 -23.21
N ASP A 52 -2.75 0.39 -23.18
CA ASP A 52 -4.19 0.52 -22.96
C ASP A 52 -4.54 0.50 -21.48
N GLU A 53 -5.73 0.97 -21.15
CA GLU A 53 -6.31 0.85 -19.81
C GLU A 53 -7.35 -0.28 -19.78
N PHE A 54 -7.56 -0.83 -18.59
CA PHE A 54 -8.57 -1.86 -18.41
C PHE A 54 -9.94 -1.25 -18.13
N ALA A 55 -10.97 -1.79 -18.75
CA ALA A 55 -12.33 -1.58 -18.30
C ALA A 55 -12.57 -2.43 -17.04
N LEU A 56 -12.91 -1.77 -15.93
CA LEU A 56 -13.03 -2.41 -14.63
C LEU A 56 -14.43 -2.18 -14.05
N PRO A 57 -15.21 -3.25 -13.77
CA PRO A 57 -16.46 -3.13 -13.03
C PRO A 57 -16.18 -2.74 -11.57
N PHE A 58 -17.13 -2.09 -10.94
CA PHE A 58 -17.11 -1.90 -9.50
C PHE A 58 -17.37 -3.23 -8.79
N GLY A 59 -16.75 -3.40 -7.63
CA GLY A 59 -16.95 -4.57 -6.78
C GLY A 59 -16.52 -4.31 -5.35
N ASP A 60 -16.85 -5.26 -4.50
CA ASP A 60 -16.45 -5.26 -3.09
C ASP A 60 -15.29 -6.24 -2.89
N PHE A 61 -14.36 -5.85 -2.02
CA PHE A 61 -13.16 -6.63 -1.74
C PHE A 61 -13.04 -6.91 -0.25
N ASP A 62 -12.75 -8.16 0.10
CA ASP A 62 -12.34 -8.61 1.44
C ASP A 62 -11.02 -9.35 1.26
N VAL A 63 -9.91 -8.69 1.61
CA VAL A 63 -8.57 -9.17 1.28
C VAL A 63 -7.72 -9.31 2.51
N SER A 64 -7.07 -10.47 2.65
CA SER A 64 -6.10 -10.76 3.70
C SER A 64 -4.72 -10.97 3.10
N ILE A 65 -3.74 -10.17 3.54
CA ILE A 65 -2.37 -10.20 3.02
C ILE A 65 -1.41 -10.49 4.17
N THR A 66 -0.61 -11.53 4.03
CA THR A 66 0.36 -11.95 5.03
C THR A 66 1.77 -11.60 4.57
N VAL A 67 2.46 -10.79 5.35
CA VAL A 67 3.82 -10.30 5.09
C VAL A 67 4.74 -10.55 6.29
N PRO A 68 6.06 -10.39 6.15
CA PRO A 68 6.98 -10.40 7.29
C PRO A 68 6.53 -9.43 8.39
N ALA A 69 6.73 -9.79 9.65
CA ALA A 69 6.17 -9.05 10.78
C ALA A 69 6.73 -7.62 10.95
N ASP A 70 7.88 -7.34 10.35
CA ASP A 70 8.53 -6.03 10.32
C ASP A 70 8.10 -5.13 9.15
N HIS A 71 7.31 -5.67 8.20
CA HIS A 71 6.74 -4.87 7.13
C HIS A 71 5.55 -4.05 7.65
N ILE A 72 5.43 -2.84 7.12
CA ILE A 72 4.21 -2.05 7.16
C ILE A 72 3.52 -2.12 5.81
N MET A 73 2.24 -1.84 5.78
CA MET A 73 1.41 -1.99 4.59
C MET A 73 0.23 -1.02 4.61
N ASP A 74 -0.10 -0.53 3.42
CA ASP A 74 -1.42 0.02 3.15
C ASP A 74 -1.97 -0.52 1.84
N ALA A 75 -3.29 -0.44 1.67
CA ALA A 75 -3.99 -1.02 0.53
C ALA A 75 -5.28 -0.28 0.24
N THR A 76 -5.88 -0.57 -0.91
CA THR A 76 -7.23 -0.11 -1.22
C THR A 76 -8.22 -0.50 -0.13
N GLY A 77 -9.02 0.46 0.33
CA GLY A 77 -10.06 0.24 1.32
C GLY A 77 -9.65 0.56 2.75
N VAL A 78 -10.28 -0.10 3.70
CA VAL A 78 -10.12 0.16 5.13
C VAL A 78 -9.45 -1.03 5.82
N LEU A 79 -8.37 -0.79 6.54
CA LEU A 79 -7.74 -1.78 7.40
C LEU A 79 -8.65 -2.09 8.60
N VAL A 80 -9.16 -3.32 8.67
CA VAL A 80 -10.17 -3.70 9.68
C VAL A 80 -9.59 -4.32 10.95
N ASN A 81 -8.34 -4.77 10.91
CA ASN A 81 -7.69 -5.42 12.05
C ASN A 81 -6.48 -4.65 12.62
N ARG A 82 -6.56 -3.31 12.68
CA ARG A 82 -5.47 -2.43 13.17
C ARG A 82 -4.89 -2.88 14.50
N LYS A 83 -5.74 -3.28 15.45
CA LYS A 83 -5.31 -3.73 16.78
C LYS A 83 -4.40 -4.96 16.76
N GLU A 84 -4.45 -5.76 15.70
CA GLU A 84 -3.61 -6.96 15.55
C GLU A 84 -2.25 -6.65 14.93
N VAL A 85 -2.19 -5.65 14.04
CA VAL A 85 -1.00 -5.37 13.22
C VAL A 85 -0.23 -4.12 13.63
N PHE A 86 -0.90 -3.13 14.23
CA PHE A 86 -0.27 -1.91 14.72
C PHE A 86 0.39 -2.14 16.08
N SER A 87 1.52 -1.50 16.29
CA SER A 87 2.08 -1.32 17.63
C SER A 87 1.18 -0.37 18.46
N LYS A 88 1.38 -0.35 19.79
CA LYS A 88 0.67 0.62 20.64
C LYS A 88 0.94 2.07 20.23
N GLU A 89 2.16 2.35 19.79
CA GLU A 89 2.55 3.68 19.33
C GLU A 89 1.87 4.05 18.02
N MET A 90 1.85 3.16 17.03
CA MET A 90 1.14 3.36 15.77
C MET A 90 -0.36 3.60 16.01
N MET A 91 -0.99 2.85 16.92
CA MET A 91 -2.39 3.07 17.28
C MET A 91 -2.63 4.48 17.84
N ARG A 92 -1.79 4.93 18.76
CA ARG A 92 -1.88 6.27 19.34
C ARG A 92 -1.73 7.36 18.28
N ARG A 93 -0.75 7.19 17.38
CA ARG A 93 -0.51 8.13 16.27
C ARG A 93 -1.67 8.13 15.28
N PHE A 94 -2.20 6.97 14.96
CA PHE A 94 -3.39 6.84 14.10
C PHE A 94 -4.61 7.56 14.70
N GLU A 95 -4.90 7.34 15.97
CA GLU A 95 -6.00 8.05 16.67
C GLU A 95 -5.81 9.58 16.61
N ARG A 96 -4.57 10.05 16.76
CA ARG A 96 -4.27 11.48 16.61
C ARG A 96 -4.46 11.95 15.16
N ALA A 97 -4.04 11.14 14.16
CA ALA A 97 -4.19 11.46 12.74
C ALA A 97 -5.66 11.64 12.33
N THR A 98 -6.59 10.85 12.91
CA THR A 98 -8.03 10.97 12.63
C THR A 98 -8.63 12.29 13.09
N GLN A 99 -7.92 13.05 13.91
CA GLN A 99 -8.34 14.36 14.43
C GLN A 99 -7.47 15.52 13.89
N SER A 100 -6.49 15.23 13.06
CA SER A 100 -5.59 16.22 12.48
C SER A 100 -6.03 16.59 11.07
N PHE A 101 -6.57 17.81 10.92
CA PHE A 101 -7.05 18.34 9.63
C PHE A 101 -6.09 19.36 9.01
N ASP A 102 -5.09 19.79 9.76
CA ASP A 102 -4.21 20.89 9.36
C ASP A 102 -2.79 20.42 9.00
N ALA A 103 -2.39 19.25 9.50
CA ALA A 103 -1.05 18.70 9.25
C ALA A 103 -1.01 17.17 9.34
N PRO A 104 -0.14 16.52 8.56
CA PRO A 104 0.08 15.08 8.66
C PRO A 104 0.62 14.66 10.02
N VAL A 105 0.26 13.46 10.43
CA VAL A 105 0.79 12.81 11.64
C VAL A 105 1.59 11.59 11.20
N MET A 106 2.86 11.56 11.55
CA MET A 106 3.73 10.42 11.27
C MET A 106 3.23 9.19 12.03
N ILE A 107 2.82 8.15 11.30
CA ILE A 107 2.46 6.82 11.84
C ILE A 107 3.73 5.99 12.02
N VAL A 108 4.63 6.02 11.02
CA VAL A 108 5.98 5.45 11.08
C VAL A 108 6.96 6.55 10.67
N THR A 109 7.86 6.91 11.58
CA THR A 109 8.87 7.94 11.33
C THR A 109 10.01 7.42 10.47
N GLN A 110 10.77 8.33 9.86
CA GLN A 110 11.97 7.98 9.11
C GLN A 110 12.96 7.16 9.96
N ALA A 111 13.22 7.59 11.19
CA ALA A 111 14.12 6.87 12.10
C ALA A 111 13.66 5.44 12.40
N GLU A 112 12.35 5.20 12.52
CA GLU A 112 11.79 3.86 12.71
C GLU A 112 11.93 3.00 11.45
N ALA A 113 11.70 3.59 10.26
CA ALA A 113 11.87 2.93 8.98
C ALA A 113 13.35 2.55 8.73
N GLU A 114 14.28 3.47 8.99
CA GLU A 114 15.72 3.21 8.89
C GLU A 114 16.19 2.13 9.87
N ALA A 115 15.71 2.15 11.10
CA ALA A 115 16.02 1.12 12.09
C ALA A 115 15.50 -0.26 11.67
N ALA A 116 14.29 -0.33 11.12
CA ALA A 116 13.72 -1.58 10.60
C ALA A 116 14.51 -2.08 9.37
N ALA A 117 14.94 -1.18 8.49
CA ALA A 117 15.78 -1.50 7.34
C ALA A 117 17.13 -2.08 7.78
N ALA A 118 17.82 -1.39 8.70
CA ALA A 118 19.11 -1.84 9.23
C ALA A 118 19.00 -3.20 9.93
N ASN A 119 17.92 -3.43 10.69
CA ASN A 119 17.65 -4.73 11.31
C ASN A 119 17.44 -5.82 10.25
N GLY A 120 16.73 -5.52 9.17
CA GLY A 120 16.54 -6.44 8.05
C GLY A 120 17.84 -6.82 7.36
N VAL A 121 18.75 -5.88 7.16
CA VAL A 121 20.09 -6.14 6.61
C VAL A 121 20.90 -7.03 7.56
N ALA A 122 20.90 -6.74 8.86
CA ALA A 122 21.71 -7.44 9.84
C ALA A 122 21.19 -8.87 10.13
N ASN A 123 19.88 -9.06 10.21
CA ASN A 123 19.25 -10.29 10.71
C ASN A 123 18.40 -11.03 9.66
N GLY A 124 18.26 -10.48 8.47
CA GLY A 124 17.45 -11.05 7.39
C GLY A 124 15.95 -10.88 7.59
N ILE A 125 15.18 -11.68 6.84
CA ILE A 125 13.72 -11.65 6.90
C ILE A 125 13.25 -12.40 8.14
N PRO A 126 12.43 -11.79 9.01
CA PRO A 126 11.92 -12.47 10.20
C PRO A 126 11.02 -13.66 9.81
N THR A 127 11.09 -14.73 10.57
CA THR A 127 10.20 -15.89 10.41
C THR A 127 8.77 -15.57 10.82
N ALA A 128 8.58 -14.64 11.76
CA ALA A 128 7.28 -14.16 12.18
C ALA A 128 6.58 -13.38 11.06
N LYS A 129 5.28 -13.54 10.95
CA LYS A 129 4.44 -12.88 9.96
C LYS A 129 3.27 -12.16 10.60
N LYS A 130 2.74 -11.15 9.91
CA LYS A 130 1.50 -10.46 10.25
C LYS A 130 0.53 -10.57 9.08
N THR A 131 -0.74 -10.73 9.38
CA THR A 131 -1.82 -10.72 8.38
C THR A 131 -2.62 -9.43 8.50
N TRP A 132 -2.62 -8.64 7.45
CA TRP A 132 -3.37 -7.40 7.31
C TRP A 132 -4.67 -7.70 6.59
N ARG A 133 -5.81 -7.19 7.08
CA ARG A 133 -7.13 -7.43 6.50
C ARG A 133 -7.78 -6.11 6.08
N PHE A 134 -8.10 -6.03 4.80
CA PHE A 134 -8.70 -4.84 4.20
C PHE A 134 -10.09 -5.16 3.66
N LYS A 135 -10.98 -4.18 3.78
CA LYS A 135 -12.29 -4.20 3.12
C LYS A 135 -12.45 -2.94 2.30
N ALA A 136 -12.90 -3.11 1.06
CA ALA A 136 -13.23 -2.00 0.17
C ALA A 136 -14.57 -2.27 -0.47
N GLU A 137 -15.44 -1.26 -0.53
CA GLU A 137 -16.77 -1.36 -1.11
C GLU A 137 -16.85 -0.44 -2.34
N MET A 138 -17.49 -0.94 -3.39
CA MET A 138 -17.72 -0.19 -4.62
C MET A 138 -16.47 0.45 -5.20
N VAL A 139 -15.36 -0.30 -5.28
CA VAL A 139 -14.11 0.12 -5.90
C VAL A 139 -13.83 -0.67 -7.18
N ARG A 140 -13.07 -0.08 -8.10
CA ARG A 140 -12.77 -0.70 -9.40
C ARG A 140 -11.61 -1.67 -9.36
N ASP A 141 -10.67 -1.47 -8.45
CA ASP A 141 -9.48 -2.31 -8.32
C ASP A 141 -9.00 -2.38 -6.89
N PHE A 142 -8.14 -3.37 -6.62
CA PHE A 142 -7.46 -3.53 -5.35
C PHE A 142 -5.95 -3.60 -5.58
N GLY A 143 -5.23 -2.71 -4.92
CA GLY A 143 -3.77 -2.70 -4.89
C GLY A 143 -3.26 -2.51 -3.48
N PHE A 144 -1.99 -2.82 -3.25
CA PHE A 144 -1.33 -2.61 -1.97
C PHE A 144 0.16 -2.29 -2.15
N ALA A 145 0.73 -1.62 -1.16
CA ALA A 145 2.16 -1.41 -1.04
C ALA A 145 2.66 -1.91 0.31
N THR A 146 3.86 -2.48 0.35
CA THR A 146 4.46 -2.97 1.59
C THR A 146 5.99 -2.95 1.55
N SER A 147 6.59 -2.52 2.64
CA SER A 147 8.03 -2.57 2.89
C SER A 147 8.30 -2.41 4.38
N ARG A 148 9.50 -2.79 4.83
CA ARG A 148 10.00 -2.40 6.15
C ARG A 148 10.61 -1.00 6.17
N ARG A 149 10.87 -0.42 4.97
CA ARG A 149 11.53 0.87 4.80
C ARG A 149 10.59 2.05 4.65
N PHE A 150 9.28 1.84 4.59
CA PHE A 150 8.36 2.94 4.35
C PHE A 150 8.23 3.84 5.58
N ILE A 151 8.38 5.13 5.34
CA ILE A 151 7.85 6.20 6.15
C ILE A 151 6.35 6.24 5.90
N TRP A 152 5.55 6.55 6.90
CA TRP A 152 4.10 6.54 6.77
C TRP A 152 3.49 7.70 7.55
N ASP A 153 2.78 8.56 6.88
CA ASP A 153 2.00 9.62 7.48
C ASP A 153 0.53 9.58 7.07
N MET A 154 -0.30 10.23 7.83
CA MET A 154 -1.75 10.31 7.61
C MET A 154 -2.31 11.62 8.18
N MET A 155 -3.33 12.16 7.52
CA MET A 155 -4.15 13.25 8.05
C MET A 155 -5.62 13.08 7.69
N ALA A 156 -6.50 13.69 8.48
CA ALA A 156 -7.91 13.76 8.14
C ALA A 156 -8.17 14.89 7.15
N VAL A 157 -8.98 14.61 6.14
CA VAL A 157 -9.40 15.60 5.13
C VAL A 157 -10.92 15.58 5.03
N LYS A 158 -11.53 16.75 5.04
CA LYS A 158 -12.96 16.86 4.88
C LYS A 158 -13.34 16.92 3.39
N ILE A 159 -14.08 15.93 2.92
CA ILE A 159 -14.61 15.88 1.56
C ILE A 159 -16.14 15.89 1.61
N GLY A 160 -16.74 17.04 1.37
CA GLY A 160 -18.16 17.24 1.57
C GLY A 160 -18.54 17.02 3.03
N ASN A 161 -19.41 16.05 3.30
CA ASN A 161 -19.88 15.71 4.66
C ASN A 161 -19.15 14.50 5.26
N ARG A 162 -18.05 14.05 4.66
CA ARG A 162 -17.27 12.89 5.13
C ARG A 162 -15.87 13.29 5.51
N ASP A 163 -15.37 12.69 6.57
CA ASP A 163 -13.97 12.74 6.93
C ASP A 163 -13.28 11.54 6.28
N VAL A 164 -12.23 11.81 5.51
CA VAL A 164 -11.44 10.84 4.75
C VAL A 164 -10.00 10.92 5.23
N MET A 165 -9.32 9.78 5.33
CA MET A 165 -7.90 9.76 5.63
C MET A 165 -7.09 9.94 4.34
N ALA A 166 -6.31 11.01 4.25
CA ALA A 166 -5.21 11.11 3.30
C ALA A 166 -4.02 10.32 3.87
N VAL A 167 -3.40 9.52 3.04
CA VAL A 167 -2.34 8.59 3.44
C VAL A 167 -1.17 8.73 2.49
N SER A 168 0.03 8.86 3.03
CA SER A 168 1.26 8.87 2.28
C SER A 168 2.20 7.78 2.80
N MET A 169 2.78 7.01 1.89
CA MET A 169 3.70 5.92 2.21
C MET A 169 4.84 5.90 1.21
N TYR A 170 6.05 6.12 1.65
CA TYR A 170 7.21 6.31 0.78
C TYR A 170 8.52 5.87 1.44
N PRO A 171 9.54 5.49 0.64
CA PRO A 171 10.86 5.19 1.17
C PRO A 171 11.64 6.48 1.50
N PRO A 172 12.66 6.41 2.39
CA PRO A 172 13.47 7.58 2.77
C PRO A 172 14.12 8.33 1.60
N GLU A 173 14.36 7.65 0.49
CA GLU A 173 14.90 8.26 -0.74
C GLU A 173 13.96 9.28 -1.39
N GLY A 174 12.67 9.24 -1.04
CA GLY A 174 11.68 10.22 -1.47
C GLY A 174 11.82 11.59 -0.80
N ASN A 175 12.52 11.65 0.34
CA ASN A 175 12.72 12.88 1.08
C ASN A 175 13.79 13.80 0.45
N PRO A 176 13.64 15.16 0.55
CA PRO A 176 12.53 15.86 1.24
C PRO A 176 11.28 16.04 0.36
N LEU A 177 11.35 15.73 -0.93
CA LEU A 177 10.28 16.07 -1.88
C LEU A 177 8.94 15.46 -1.51
N TRP A 178 8.90 14.19 -1.13
CA TRP A 178 7.65 13.51 -0.81
C TRP A 178 7.09 13.92 0.55
N GLU A 179 7.95 14.24 1.52
CA GLU A 179 7.53 14.78 2.81
C GLU A 179 6.89 16.17 2.67
N ASP A 180 7.44 17.02 1.80
CA ASP A 180 6.95 18.38 1.56
C ASP A 180 5.59 18.42 0.83
N TRP A 181 5.23 17.35 0.12
CA TRP A 181 4.03 17.27 -0.73
C TRP A 181 3.02 16.19 -0.32
N SER A 182 3.24 15.51 0.79
CA SER A 182 2.31 14.49 1.35
C SER A 182 1.20 15.06 2.24
#